data_f9989c9b64098a36a127817d678dda4d
#
_entry.id   f9989c9b64098a36a127817d678dda4d
#
_cell.length_a   1.000
_cell.length_b   1.000
_cell.length_c   1.000
_cell.angle_alpha   90.00
_cell.angle_beta   90.00
_cell.angle_gamma   90.00
#
_symmetry.space_group_name_H-M   'P 1'
#
loop_
_entity.id
_entity.type
_entity.pdbx_description
1 polymer ?
#
loop_
_entity_poly.entity_id
_entity_poly.type
_entity_poly.pdbx_seq_one_letter_code
_entity_poly.pdbx_strand_id
1 'polypeptide(L)'
;MNQSPVRVLVWDEAPRHAPKSLYPSSINGAIAEALNAQGGGQIVADVANLDEENQGITAEKLKNTDVLLWWGHARHGEVSDEVAQTVKNAVHNDGLGFIPLHSGHYSKAYKAVLESTGHLKGGWREIEGFEAEEITVCAPKHPIAQGIEDFVLDNEEMYGSPFGAPPFQTLVFQSYFPEGGEYFPCGFTVTVGKGIDPEFTSGGGKGANQGEGAGRVFYFRPGHETVGTYFNPTVQKIILNAVNWCARRS
;
A
#
# COMPACT_ATOMS: atom_id res chain seq x y z
N MET A 1 -2.37 -29.60 2.60
CA MET A 1 -1.41 -29.32 1.51
C MET A 1 -0.69 -28.05 1.91
N ASN A 2 0.64 -28.05 2.04
CA ASN A 2 1.38 -26.82 2.30
C ASN A 2 1.28 -25.93 1.05
N GLN A 3 0.61 -24.80 1.17
CA GLN A 3 0.65 -23.78 0.12
C GLN A 3 2.07 -23.20 0.06
N SER A 4 2.54 -22.84 -1.12
CA SER A 4 3.80 -22.10 -1.27
C SER A 4 3.71 -20.76 -0.53
N PRO A 5 4.78 -20.25 0.07
CA PRO A 5 4.77 -18.95 0.72
C PRO A 5 4.40 -17.84 -0.26
N VAL A 6 3.76 -16.80 0.26
CA VAL A 6 3.49 -15.55 -0.48
C VAL A 6 4.83 -14.82 -0.67
N ARG A 7 5.18 -14.53 -1.91
CA ARG A 7 6.40 -13.79 -2.28
C ARG A 7 6.07 -12.30 -2.35
N VAL A 8 6.71 -11.54 -1.51
CA VAL A 8 6.47 -10.11 -1.38
C VAL A 8 7.73 -9.35 -1.82
N LEU A 9 7.54 -8.32 -2.63
CA LEU A 9 8.58 -7.36 -2.93
C LEU A 9 8.22 -6.02 -2.25
N VAL A 10 9.08 -5.56 -1.36
CA VAL A 10 8.92 -4.24 -0.72
C VAL A 10 9.87 -3.27 -1.38
N TRP A 11 9.32 -2.33 -2.13
CA TRP A 11 10.07 -1.31 -2.84
C TRP A 11 9.98 0.03 -2.14
N ASP A 12 11.10 0.75 -2.03
CA ASP A 12 11.11 2.15 -1.62
C ASP A 12 11.94 3.02 -2.58
N GLU A 13 11.75 4.32 -2.50
CA GLU A 13 12.50 5.28 -3.32
C GLU A 13 13.93 5.53 -2.82
N ALA A 14 14.49 4.70 -1.92
CA ALA A 14 15.74 4.94 -1.21
C ALA A 14 15.73 6.33 -0.54
N PRO A 15 14.84 6.57 0.45
CA PRO A 15 14.58 7.89 0.97
C PRO A 15 15.81 8.48 1.66
N ARG A 16 16.31 9.59 1.12
CA ARG A 16 17.53 10.25 1.61
C ARG A 16 17.33 10.97 2.95
N HIS A 17 16.06 11.25 3.28
CA HIS A 17 15.67 11.96 4.49
C HIS A 17 15.31 11.04 5.65
N ALA A 18 15.13 9.74 5.40
CA ALA A 18 14.87 8.77 6.46
C ALA A 18 16.07 8.69 7.41
N PRO A 19 15.89 9.00 8.71
CA PRO A 19 16.99 8.92 9.67
C PRO A 19 17.48 7.47 9.81
N LYS A 20 18.76 7.23 9.60
CA LYS A 20 19.36 5.90 9.76
C LYS A 20 19.26 5.37 11.19
N SER A 21 19.12 6.24 12.18
CA SER A 21 18.86 5.85 13.57
C SER A 21 17.44 5.29 13.77
N LEU A 22 16.48 5.70 12.92
CA LEU A 22 15.11 5.22 12.95
C LEU A 22 14.91 4.02 12.02
N TYR A 23 15.40 4.13 10.79
CA TYR A 23 15.30 3.11 9.74
C TYR A 23 16.68 2.64 9.28
N PRO A 24 17.40 1.81 10.07
CA PRO A 24 18.75 1.36 9.73
C PRO A 24 18.82 0.56 8.43
N SER A 25 17.80 -0.25 8.16
CA SER A 25 17.64 -1.07 6.94
C SER A 25 16.77 -0.40 5.87
N SER A 26 16.55 0.92 5.95
CA SER A 26 15.56 1.66 5.17
C SER A 26 14.11 1.27 5.51
N ILE A 27 13.14 1.94 4.90
CA ILE A 27 11.71 1.69 5.14
C ILE A 27 11.30 0.33 4.59
N ASN A 28 11.74 0.00 3.38
CA ASN A 28 11.48 -1.30 2.77
C ASN A 28 12.03 -2.45 3.62
N GLY A 29 13.24 -2.28 4.18
CA GLY A 29 13.83 -3.25 5.09
C GLY A 29 13.02 -3.46 6.35
N ALA A 30 12.59 -2.38 7.02
CA ALA A 30 11.78 -2.47 8.23
C ALA A 30 10.44 -3.20 7.99
N ILE A 31 9.79 -2.92 6.86
CA ILE A 31 8.55 -3.61 6.47
C ILE A 31 8.82 -5.08 6.15
N ALA A 32 9.86 -5.38 5.38
CA ALA A 32 10.21 -6.75 4.99
C ALA A 32 10.59 -7.60 6.21
N GLU A 33 11.36 -7.04 7.15
CA GLU A 33 11.73 -7.70 8.41
C GLU A 33 10.49 -8.04 9.24
N ALA A 34 9.53 -7.10 9.37
CA ALA A 34 8.28 -7.35 10.08
C ALA A 34 7.44 -8.45 9.41
N LEU A 35 7.31 -8.43 8.08
CA LEU A 35 6.58 -9.44 7.32
C LEU A 35 7.22 -10.83 7.46
N ASN A 36 8.54 -10.93 7.36
CA ASN A 36 9.28 -12.18 7.51
C ASN A 36 9.15 -12.74 8.93
N ALA A 37 9.20 -11.87 9.96
CA ALA A 37 9.08 -12.28 11.35
C ALA A 37 7.65 -12.75 11.69
N GLN A 38 6.62 -12.03 11.22
CA GLN A 38 5.24 -12.30 11.59
C GLN A 38 4.53 -13.30 10.65
N GLY A 39 5.06 -13.48 9.44
CA GLY A 39 4.46 -14.35 8.43
C GLY A 39 4.58 -15.85 8.69
N GLY A 40 5.28 -16.27 9.76
CA GLY A 40 5.37 -17.67 10.17
C GLY A 40 5.87 -18.62 9.09
N GLY A 41 6.73 -18.16 8.18
CA GLY A 41 7.23 -18.90 7.03
C GLY A 41 6.23 -19.02 5.86
N GLN A 42 5.04 -18.43 5.99
CA GLN A 42 4.05 -18.35 4.91
C GLN A 42 4.22 -17.09 4.04
N ILE A 43 5.10 -16.18 4.43
CA ILE A 43 5.47 -14.98 3.68
C ILE A 43 6.99 -14.96 3.57
N VAL A 44 7.48 -14.62 2.38
CA VAL A 44 8.89 -14.34 2.08
C VAL A 44 8.94 -12.96 1.45
N ALA A 45 9.48 -12.00 2.17
CA ALA A 45 9.58 -10.61 1.74
C ALA A 45 11.03 -10.26 1.41
N ASP A 46 11.24 -9.82 0.18
CA ASP A 46 12.49 -9.26 -0.33
C ASP A 46 12.34 -7.75 -0.52
N VAL A 47 13.46 -7.06 -0.67
CA VAL A 47 13.50 -5.61 -0.86
C VAL A 47 14.03 -5.23 -2.24
N ALA A 48 13.63 -4.04 -2.71
CA ALA A 48 14.21 -3.37 -3.85
C ALA A 48 14.07 -1.85 -3.68
N ASN A 49 14.82 -1.07 -4.44
CA ASN A 49 14.72 0.38 -4.34
C ASN A 49 15.04 1.09 -5.67
N LEU A 50 14.78 2.40 -5.67
CA LEU A 50 14.95 3.26 -6.83
C LEU A 50 16.38 3.34 -7.37
N ASP A 51 17.39 3.21 -6.50
CA ASP A 51 18.81 3.38 -6.88
C ASP A 51 19.42 2.08 -7.43
N GLU A 52 18.68 0.97 -7.47
CA GLU A 52 19.12 -0.30 -8.08
C GLU A 52 19.04 -0.26 -9.62
N GLU A 53 19.71 -1.21 -10.26
CA GLU A 53 19.57 -1.44 -11.69
C GLU A 53 18.09 -1.65 -12.08
N ASN A 54 17.65 -1.02 -13.17
CA ASN A 54 16.22 -0.99 -13.58
C ASN A 54 15.30 -0.50 -12.46
N GLN A 55 15.82 0.32 -11.54
CA GLN A 55 15.08 0.82 -10.37
C GLN A 55 14.49 -0.31 -9.52
N GLY A 56 15.17 -1.46 -9.47
CA GLY A 56 14.77 -2.65 -8.73
C GLY A 56 13.55 -3.40 -9.28
N ILE A 57 12.97 -2.97 -10.41
CA ILE A 57 11.75 -3.51 -10.99
C ILE A 57 12.00 -4.03 -12.40
N THR A 58 11.73 -5.30 -12.62
CA THR A 58 11.70 -5.92 -13.96
C THR A 58 10.45 -6.80 -14.11
N ALA A 59 10.00 -7.01 -15.33
CA ALA A 59 8.88 -7.91 -15.60
C ALA A 59 9.13 -9.35 -15.08
N GLU A 60 10.38 -9.82 -15.15
CA GLU A 60 10.76 -11.13 -14.63
C GLU A 60 10.66 -11.19 -13.10
N LYS A 61 11.17 -10.13 -12.39
CA LYS A 61 11.05 -10.02 -10.93
C LYS A 61 9.59 -10.01 -10.51
N LEU A 62 8.73 -9.25 -11.20
CA LEU A 62 7.30 -9.18 -10.86
C LEU A 62 6.54 -10.48 -11.16
N LYS A 63 6.91 -11.28 -12.14
CA LYS A 63 6.35 -12.64 -12.35
C LYS A 63 6.64 -13.57 -11.17
N ASN A 64 7.71 -13.33 -10.45
CA ASN A 64 8.10 -14.09 -9.26
C ASN A 64 7.64 -13.43 -7.96
N THR A 65 6.74 -12.45 -8.03
CA THR A 65 6.20 -11.68 -6.91
C THR A 65 4.68 -11.85 -6.87
N ASP A 66 4.12 -12.10 -5.71
CA ASP A 66 2.67 -12.19 -5.52
C ASP A 66 2.08 -10.85 -5.07
N VAL A 67 2.85 -10.06 -4.29
CA VAL A 67 2.44 -8.73 -3.81
C VAL A 67 3.61 -7.75 -3.86
N LEU A 68 3.39 -6.58 -4.45
CA LEU A 68 4.32 -5.45 -4.46
C LEU A 68 3.84 -4.37 -3.47
N LEU A 69 4.65 -4.05 -2.46
CA LEU A 69 4.50 -2.86 -1.65
C LEU A 69 5.34 -1.73 -2.26
N TRP A 70 4.78 -0.54 -2.33
CA TRP A 70 5.41 0.61 -2.95
C TRP A 70 5.38 1.80 -2.00
N TRP A 71 6.50 2.12 -1.40
CA TRP A 71 6.66 3.32 -0.61
C TRP A 71 7.39 4.41 -1.39
N GLY A 72 6.91 5.66 -1.32
CA GLY A 72 7.56 6.82 -1.93
C GLY A 72 7.05 8.10 -1.33
N HIS A 73 7.88 9.15 -1.35
CA HIS A 73 7.54 10.48 -0.82
C HIS A 73 8.09 11.62 -1.70
N ALA A 74 9.40 11.71 -1.92
CA ALA A 74 10.03 12.87 -2.55
C ALA A 74 10.57 12.62 -3.97
N ARG A 75 10.80 11.34 -4.35
CA ARG A 75 11.51 10.99 -5.58
C ARG A 75 10.62 10.40 -6.68
N HIS A 76 9.32 10.63 -6.62
CA HIS A 76 8.34 10.09 -7.59
C HIS A 76 8.68 10.40 -9.04
N GLY A 77 9.26 11.60 -9.30
CA GLY A 77 9.65 12.06 -10.63
C GLY A 77 10.83 11.28 -11.23
N GLU A 78 11.67 10.66 -10.39
CA GLU A 78 12.83 9.89 -10.82
C GLU A 78 12.46 8.49 -11.32
N VAL A 79 11.27 7.98 -10.97
CA VAL A 79 10.76 6.71 -11.49
C VAL A 79 10.50 6.82 -12.98
N SER A 80 11.00 5.88 -13.77
CA SER A 80 10.78 5.87 -15.21
C SER A 80 9.36 5.47 -15.58
N ASP A 81 8.87 5.96 -16.71
CA ASP A 81 7.54 5.57 -17.21
C ASP A 81 7.47 4.09 -17.59
N GLU A 82 8.61 3.51 -17.99
CA GLU A 82 8.76 2.09 -18.30
C GLU A 82 8.53 1.22 -17.04
N VAL A 83 9.13 1.59 -15.90
CA VAL A 83 8.89 0.92 -14.63
C VAL A 83 7.42 1.02 -14.22
N ALA A 84 6.84 2.22 -14.31
CA ALA A 84 5.42 2.41 -13.99
C ALA A 84 4.50 1.55 -14.88
N GLN A 85 4.81 1.45 -16.18
CA GLN A 85 4.05 0.62 -17.10
C GLN A 85 4.25 -0.88 -16.85
N THR A 86 5.46 -1.29 -16.44
CA THR A 86 5.75 -2.68 -16.05
C THR A 86 4.93 -3.09 -14.83
N VAL A 87 4.85 -2.22 -13.81
CA VAL A 87 3.99 -2.45 -12.64
C VAL A 87 2.52 -2.52 -13.04
N LYS A 88 2.03 -1.56 -13.86
CA LYS A 88 0.65 -1.58 -14.37
C LYS A 88 0.33 -2.91 -15.05
N ASN A 89 1.19 -3.37 -15.95
CA ASN A 89 0.97 -4.59 -16.70
C ASN A 89 0.88 -5.81 -15.78
N ALA A 90 1.78 -5.92 -14.79
CA ALA A 90 1.76 -7.01 -13.83
C ALA A 90 0.47 -7.00 -12.97
N VAL A 91 0.03 -5.82 -12.50
CA VAL A 91 -1.21 -5.72 -11.72
C VAL A 91 -2.44 -6.02 -12.57
N HIS A 92 -2.55 -5.41 -13.78
CA HIS A 92 -3.74 -5.49 -14.63
C HIS A 92 -3.90 -6.82 -15.37
N ASN A 93 -2.79 -7.47 -15.75
CA ASN A 93 -2.84 -8.65 -16.60
C ASN A 93 -2.49 -9.94 -15.85
N ASP A 94 -1.60 -9.86 -14.86
CA ASP A 94 -1.06 -11.04 -14.16
C ASP A 94 -1.64 -11.18 -12.75
N GLY A 95 -2.41 -10.17 -12.27
CA GLY A 95 -3.07 -10.21 -10.97
C GLY A 95 -2.14 -9.97 -9.78
N LEU A 96 -0.98 -9.33 -10.01
CA LEU A 96 -0.08 -8.89 -8.93
C LEU A 96 -0.84 -8.03 -7.92
N GLY A 97 -0.76 -8.37 -6.64
CA GLY A 97 -1.25 -7.51 -5.56
C GLY A 97 -0.40 -6.24 -5.46
N PHE A 98 -1.03 -5.08 -5.21
CA PHE A 98 -0.32 -3.81 -5.14
C PHE A 98 -0.72 -3.01 -3.89
N ILE A 99 0.26 -2.63 -3.08
CA ILE A 99 0.04 -1.89 -1.82
C ILE A 99 0.87 -0.60 -1.86
N PRO A 100 0.33 0.49 -2.42
CA PRO A 100 0.97 1.80 -2.30
C PRO A 100 0.83 2.33 -0.89
N LEU A 101 1.94 2.85 -0.34
CA LEU A 101 2.07 3.34 1.01
C LEU A 101 2.39 4.83 1.02
N HIS A 102 1.89 5.53 2.03
CA HIS A 102 2.16 6.95 2.29
C HIS A 102 1.92 7.83 1.05
N SER A 103 2.88 8.68 0.67
CA SER A 103 2.83 9.48 -0.55
C SER A 103 2.95 8.67 -1.85
N GLY A 104 3.04 7.34 -1.76
CA GLY A 104 3.02 6.45 -2.92
C GLY A 104 1.85 6.71 -3.89
N HIS A 105 0.78 7.39 -3.45
CA HIS A 105 -0.31 7.87 -4.32
C HIS A 105 0.15 8.87 -5.39
N TYR A 106 1.25 9.58 -5.16
CA TYR A 106 1.84 10.49 -6.15
C TYR A 106 2.73 9.77 -7.18
N SER A 107 3.12 8.52 -6.90
CA SER A 107 4.02 7.77 -7.76
C SER A 107 3.43 7.56 -9.16
N LYS A 108 4.31 7.47 -10.16
CA LYS A 108 3.91 7.09 -11.52
C LYS A 108 3.27 5.71 -11.56
N ALA A 109 3.74 4.77 -10.72
CA ALA A 109 3.17 3.44 -10.60
C ALA A 109 1.71 3.47 -10.13
N TYR A 110 1.41 4.21 -9.04
CA TYR A 110 0.03 4.39 -8.56
C TYR A 110 -0.88 4.97 -9.64
N LYS A 111 -0.44 6.08 -10.26
CA LYS A 111 -1.21 6.78 -11.30
C LYS A 111 -1.48 5.88 -12.51
N ALA A 112 -0.50 5.10 -12.92
CA ALA A 112 -0.67 4.16 -14.02
C ALA A 112 -1.61 3.00 -13.67
N VAL A 113 -1.45 2.39 -12.48
CA VAL A 113 -2.27 1.26 -12.03
C VAL A 113 -3.71 1.67 -11.79
N LEU A 114 -3.95 2.78 -11.09
CA LEU A 114 -5.31 3.19 -10.69
C LEU A 114 -5.98 4.16 -11.68
N GLU A 115 -5.27 4.57 -12.72
CA GLU A 115 -5.75 5.54 -13.73
C GLU A 115 -6.31 6.81 -13.07
N SER A 116 -5.66 7.23 -11.98
CA SER A 116 -6.05 8.34 -11.12
C SER A 116 -4.94 9.36 -11.04
N THR A 117 -5.30 10.61 -10.74
CA THR A 117 -4.30 11.68 -10.60
C THR A 117 -3.46 11.55 -9.34
N GLY A 118 -3.95 10.87 -8.33
CA GLY A 118 -3.32 10.79 -7.00
C GLY A 118 -3.18 12.17 -6.33
N HIS A 119 -3.85 13.21 -6.83
CA HIS A 119 -3.63 14.58 -6.39
C HIS A 119 -4.26 14.85 -5.02
N LEU A 120 -3.49 15.43 -4.13
CA LEU A 120 -3.90 15.81 -2.78
C LEU A 120 -4.39 17.27 -2.78
N LYS A 121 -5.63 17.50 -3.25
CA LYS A 121 -6.19 18.86 -3.36
C LYS A 121 -6.54 19.49 -2.01
N GLY A 122 -6.82 18.68 -1.01
CA GLY A 122 -7.00 19.14 0.37
C GLY A 122 -5.73 19.57 1.06
N GLY A 123 -4.60 19.39 0.38
CA GLY A 123 -3.29 19.75 0.92
C GLY A 123 -2.76 18.72 1.94
N TRP A 124 -1.69 19.11 2.54
CA TRP A 124 -1.00 18.38 3.59
C TRP A 124 -0.49 19.36 4.63
N ARG A 125 -0.26 18.87 5.83
CA ARG A 125 0.27 19.69 6.93
C ARG A 125 1.32 18.88 7.68
N GLU A 126 2.47 19.52 7.86
CA GLU A 126 3.57 19.04 8.66
C GLU A 126 3.83 20.11 9.73
N ILE A 127 3.58 19.77 10.98
CA ILE A 127 3.89 20.62 12.13
C ILE A 127 5.10 20.04 12.87
N GLU A 128 5.76 20.82 13.69
CA GLU A 128 6.89 20.34 14.49
C GLU A 128 6.46 19.16 15.37
N GLY A 129 7.10 18.00 15.18
CA GLY A 129 6.75 16.74 15.84
C GLY A 129 5.56 16.01 15.22
N PHE A 130 5.00 16.52 14.12
CA PHE A 130 3.77 16.03 13.47
C PHE A 130 2.54 16.14 14.38
N GLU A 131 1.46 15.50 14.03
CA GLU A 131 0.21 15.55 14.79
C GLU A 131 -0.39 14.15 14.97
N ALA A 132 -1.29 14.03 15.96
CA ALA A 132 -2.00 12.78 16.18
C ALA A 132 -2.95 12.50 15.02
N GLU A 133 -2.98 11.23 14.61
CA GLU A 133 -3.94 10.71 13.67
C GLU A 133 -4.82 9.67 14.34
N GLU A 134 -6.10 9.98 14.46
CA GLU A 134 -7.10 9.03 14.93
C GLU A 134 -7.62 8.20 13.76
N ILE A 135 -7.45 6.88 13.83
CA ILE A 135 -7.85 5.97 12.75
C ILE A 135 -9.04 5.14 13.18
N THR A 136 -10.13 5.28 12.43
CA THR A 136 -11.37 4.52 12.62
C THR A 136 -11.45 3.37 11.64
N VAL A 137 -11.85 2.19 12.13
CA VAL A 137 -12.11 1.00 11.32
C VAL A 137 -13.52 1.08 10.70
N CYS A 138 -13.58 1.44 9.42
CA CYS A 138 -14.84 1.63 8.71
C CYS A 138 -15.46 0.30 8.22
N ALA A 139 -14.65 -0.72 7.98
CA ALA A 139 -15.09 -2.02 7.47
C ALA A 139 -14.55 -3.17 8.34
N PRO A 140 -15.09 -3.38 9.57
CA PRO A 140 -14.52 -4.33 10.54
C PRO A 140 -14.62 -5.80 10.12
N LYS A 141 -15.45 -6.12 9.13
CA LYS A 141 -15.54 -7.47 8.56
C LYS A 141 -14.61 -7.72 7.38
N HIS A 142 -13.94 -6.68 6.88
CA HIS A 142 -12.99 -6.83 5.78
C HIS A 142 -11.74 -7.58 6.28
N PRO A 143 -11.17 -8.52 5.52
CA PRO A 143 -9.97 -9.28 5.94
C PRO A 143 -8.82 -8.41 6.39
N ILE A 144 -8.59 -7.25 5.76
CA ILE A 144 -7.53 -6.31 6.14
C ILE A 144 -7.75 -5.74 7.55
N ALA A 145 -9.01 -5.56 7.98
CA ALA A 145 -9.34 -5.05 9.31
C ALA A 145 -9.42 -6.15 10.39
N GLN A 146 -9.15 -7.41 10.05
CA GLN A 146 -9.29 -8.50 11.00
C GLN A 146 -8.40 -8.34 12.23
N GLY A 147 -9.02 -8.25 13.40
CA GLY A 147 -8.35 -8.05 14.69
C GLY A 147 -7.68 -6.69 14.83
N ILE A 148 -8.18 -5.69 14.12
CA ILE A 148 -7.85 -4.28 14.26
C ILE A 148 -9.05 -3.57 14.87
N GLU A 149 -8.81 -2.75 15.88
CA GLU A 149 -9.77 -1.82 16.49
C GLU A 149 -9.35 -0.39 16.12
N ASP A 150 -10.18 0.59 16.44
CA ASP A 150 -9.82 2.01 16.30
C ASP A 150 -8.55 2.30 17.11
N PHE A 151 -7.64 3.08 16.54
CA PHE A 151 -6.36 3.35 17.18
C PHE A 151 -5.86 4.75 16.82
N VAL A 152 -4.82 5.20 17.54
CA VAL A 152 -4.18 6.50 17.33
C VAL A 152 -2.71 6.27 16.97
N LEU A 153 -2.23 7.01 16.00
CA LEU A 153 -0.81 7.24 15.76
C LEU A 153 -0.47 8.62 16.31
N ASP A 154 0.47 8.68 17.25
CA ASP A 154 0.76 9.91 17.99
C ASP A 154 1.37 11.01 17.10
N ASN A 155 2.08 10.60 16.05
CA ASN A 155 2.82 11.51 15.18
C ASN A 155 2.68 11.08 13.73
N GLU A 156 1.95 11.84 12.93
CA GLU A 156 1.80 11.60 11.49
C GLU A 156 1.65 12.91 10.72
N GLU A 157 1.99 12.88 9.45
CA GLU A 157 1.74 13.96 8.51
C GLU A 157 0.25 13.98 8.13
N MET A 158 -0.41 15.14 8.25
CA MET A 158 -1.81 15.27 7.85
C MET A 158 -1.95 15.32 6.32
N TYR A 159 -2.89 14.54 5.80
CA TYR A 159 -3.41 14.68 4.44
C TYR A 159 -4.88 15.05 4.48
N GLY A 160 -5.26 16.05 3.63
CA GLY A 160 -6.61 16.58 3.56
C GLY A 160 -7.35 16.13 2.29
N SER A 161 -8.67 15.97 2.44
CA SER A 161 -9.58 15.82 1.29
C SER A 161 -9.95 17.19 0.70
N PRO A 162 -10.24 17.29 -0.64
CA PRO A 162 -10.41 16.22 -1.59
C PRO A 162 -9.12 15.53 -2.02
N PHE A 163 -9.22 14.22 -2.25
CA PHE A 163 -8.14 13.37 -2.70
C PHE A 163 -8.46 12.76 -4.07
N GLY A 164 -7.51 12.81 -4.98
CA GLY A 164 -7.64 12.28 -6.34
C GLY A 164 -7.53 10.76 -6.41
N ALA A 165 -8.23 10.05 -5.51
CA ALA A 165 -8.36 8.60 -5.57
C ALA A 165 -9.37 8.19 -6.65
N PRO A 166 -9.25 6.98 -7.21
CA PRO A 166 -10.34 6.41 -8.02
C PRO A 166 -11.57 6.14 -7.12
N PRO A 167 -12.75 5.91 -7.68
CA PRO A 167 -13.83 5.32 -6.91
C PRO A 167 -13.36 4.02 -6.28
N PHE A 168 -13.25 3.98 -4.96
CA PHE A 168 -12.81 2.79 -4.24
C PHE A 168 -14.00 1.91 -3.84
N GLN A 169 -13.75 0.61 -3.73
CA GLN A 169 -14.79 -0.39 -3.43
C GLN A 169 -15.10 -0.43 -1.96
N THR A 170 -14.08 -0.38 -1.12
CA THR A 170 -14.24 -0.42 0.34
C THR A 170 -13.33 0.59 0.99
N LEU A 171 -13.90 1.47 1.81
CA LEU A 171 -13.16 2.25 2.78
C LEU A 171 -12.93 1.36 4.00
N VAL A 172 -11.70 0.95 4.23
CA VAL A 172 -11.34 0.08 5.36
C VAL A 172 -11.00 0.91 6.58
N PHE A 173 -10.22 1.98 6.39
CA PHE A 173 -9.78 2.88 7.46
C PHE A 173 -9.94 4.34 7.06
N GLN A 174 -10.37 5.16 8.03
CA GLN A 174 -10.48 6.61 7.88
C GLN A 174 -9.67 7.31 8.96
N SER A 175 -8.86 8.27 8.57
CA SER A 175 -8.17 9.18 9.47
C SER A 175 -9.03 10.35 9.87
N TYR A 176 -8.82 10.82 11.09
CA TYR A 176 -9.23 12.13 11.57
C TYR A 176 -8.00 12.82 12.19
N PHE A 177 -7.80 14.09 11.85
CA PHE A 177 -6.72 14.93 12.36
C PHE A 177 -7.30 16.02 13.25
N PRO A 178 -7.19 15.91 14.58
CA PRO A 178 -7.88 16.80 15.53
C PRO A 178 -7.45 18.27 15.44
N GLU A 179 -6.18 18.53 15.06
CA GLU A 179 -5.63 19.89 15.00
C GLU A 179 -6.36 20.81 14.00
N GLY A 180 -6.84 20.27 12.90
CA GLY A 180 -7.58 21.03 11.89
C GLY A 180 -8.97 20.50 11.58
N GLY A 181 -9.33 19.33 12.12
CA GLY A 181 -10.64 18.70 11.90
C GLY A 181 -10.78 18.00 10.56
N GLU A 182 -9.66 17.65 9.90
CA GLU A 182 -9.68 17.02 8.60
C GLU A 182 -9.97 15.52 8.70
N TYR A 183 -10.69 14.99 7.70
CA TYR A 183 -10.88 13.57 7.47
C TYR A 183 -10.19 13.14 6.18
N PHE A 184 -9.60 11.94 6.19
CA PHE A 184 -8.93 11.40 5.01
C PHE A 184 -9.18 9.88 4.87
N PRO A 185 -9.48 9.34 3.66
CA PRO A 185 -9.60 7.90 3.43
C PRO A 185 -8.21 7.26 3.44
N CYS A 186 -7.70 6.95 4.64
CA CYS A 186 -6.32 6.49 4.82
C CYS A 186 -6.09 5.03 4.47
N GLY A 187 -7.15 4.23 4.35
CA GLY A 187 -7.05 2.83 3.94
C GLY A 187 -8.24 2.40 3.09
N PHE A 188 -8.03 2.14 1.80
CA PHE A 188 -9.11 1.70 0.91
C PHE A 188 -8.65 0.63 -0.09
N THR A 189 -9.62 -0.11 -0.62
CA THR A 189 -9.38 -1.17 -1.61
C THR A 189 -9.97 -0.83 -2.96
N VAL A 190 -9.28 -1.27 -4.01
CA VAL A 190 -9.71 -1.23 -5.41
C VAL A 190 -9.26 -2.51 -6.09
N THR A 191 -10.07 -3.05 -6.99
CA THR A 191 -9.62 -4.07 -7.94
C THR A 191 -9.52 -3.46 -9.33
N VAL A 192 -8.48 -3.81 -10.06
CA VAL A 192 -8.17 -3.25 -11.38
C VAL A 192 -7.77 -4.34 -12.38
N GLY A 193 -7.78 -4.00 -13.66
CA GLY A 193 -7.33 -4.89 -14.72
C GLY A 193 -8.40 -5.84 -15.22
N LYS A 194 -7.95 -6.92 -15.86
CA LYS A 194 -8.83 -7.93 -16.45
C LYS A 194 -9.26 -8.93 -15.39
N GLY A 195 -10.55 -9.15 -15.28
CA GLY A 195 -11.08 -10.16 -14.38
C GLY A 195 -12.00 -9.59 -13.31
N ILE A 196 -12.64 -10.51 -12.61
CA ILE A 196 -13.51 -10.20 -11.47
C ILE A 196 -12.84 -10.73 -10.22
N ASP A 197 -12.76 -9.89 -9.21
CA ASP A 197 -12.47 -10.39 -7.88
C ASP A 197 -13.71 -11.12 -7.35
N PRO A 198 -13.62 -12.42 -6.98
CA PRO A 198 -14.77 -13.18 -6.51
C PRO A 198 -15.46 -12.56 -5.29
N GLU A 199 -14.75 -11.80 -4.47
CA GLU A 199 -15.30 -11.11 -3.30
C GLU A 199 -16.38 -10.09 -3.67
N PHE A 200 -16.31 -9.52 -4.88
CA PHE A 200 -17.27 -8.52 -5.36
C PHE A 200 -18.38 -9.10 -6.24
N THR A 201 -18.48 -10.41 -6.37
CA THR A 201 -19.54 -11.07 -7.17
C THR A 201 -20.80 -11.41 -6.38
N SER A 202 -20.86 -11.06 -5.10
CA SER A 202 -21.91 -11.48 -4.18
C SER A 202 -23.30 -10.88 -4.43
N GLY A 203 -23.45 -9.98 -5.38
CA GLY A 203 -24.72 -9.31 -5.66
C GLY A 203 -25.62 -9.99 -6.72
N GLY A 204 -25.33 -11.21 -7.16
CA GLY A 204 -26.10 -11.91 -8.21
C GLY A 204 -25.97 -11.29 -9.60
N GLY A 205 -25.24 -10.19 -9.74
CA GLY A 205 -24.92 -9.58 -11.02
C GLY A 205 -23.69 -10.28 -11.63
N LYS A 206 -23.84 -10.80 -12.83
CA LYS A 206 -22.65 -11.13 -13.62
C LYS A 206 -21.99 -9.79 -13.99
N GLY A 207 -20.90 -9.46 -13.28
CA GLY A 207 -20.13 -8.26 -13.60
C GLY A 207 -19.67 -8.25 -15.05
N ALA A 208 -19.55 -7.08 -15.61
CA ALA A 208 -19.15 -6.91 -17.01
C ALA A 208 -17.72 -7.38 -17.31
N ASN A 209 -16.90 -7.56 -16.29
CA ASN A 209 -15.49 -7.94 -16.40
C ASN A 209 -15.29 -9.38 -15.90
N GLN A 210 -15.62 -10.36 -16.71
CA GLN A 210 -15.33 -11.76 -16.43
C GLN A 210 -14.00 -12.12 -17.06
N GLY A 211 -12.99 -12.30 -16.24
CA GLY A 211 -11.64 -12.72 -16.64
C GLY A 211 -10.82 -13.13 -15.42
N GLU A 212 -9.73 -13.82 -15.65
CA GLU A 212 -8.80 -14.18 -14.59
C GLU A 212 -7.78 -13.05 -14.43
N GLY A 213 -7.45 -12.67 -13.20
CA GLY A 213 -6.30 -11.82 -12.93
C GLY A 213 -6.55 -10.39 -12.50
N ALA A 214 -7.73 -10.06 -11.95
CA ALA A 214 -7.92 -8.75 -11.34
C ALA A 214 -6.89 -8.50 -10.24
N GLY A 215 -6.09 -7.46 -10.39
CA GLY A 215 -5.13 -7.03 -9.38
C GLY A 215 -5.87 -6.43 -8.18
N ARG A 216 -5.59 -6.91 -6.98
CA ARG A 216 -6.07 -6.29 -5.74
C ARG A 216 -5.12 -5.18 -5.32
N VAL A 217 -5.67 -4.01 -5.05
CA VAL A 217 -4.92 -2.84 -4.58
C VAL A 217 -5.45 -2.42 -3.22
N PHE A 218 -4.55 -2.21 -2.27
CA PHE A 218 -4.85 -1.58 -0.98
C PHE A 218 -3.93 -0.39 -0.78
N TYR A 219 -4.48 0.81 -0.76
CA TYR A 219 -3.74 2.02 -0.39
C TYR A 219 -3.76 2.19 1.12
N PHE A 220 -2.60 2.56 1.71
CA PHE A 220 -2.50 2.89 3.13
C PHE A 220 -1.62 4.12 3.34
N ARG A 221 -2.21 5.19 3.90
CA ARG A 221 -1.58 6.51 3.97
C ARG A 221 -0.50 6.66 5.03
N PRO A 222 -0.64 6.16 6.30
CA PRO A 222 0.37 6.40 7.34
C PRO A 222 1.77 5.96 6.93
N GLY A 223 2.80 6.64 7.46
CA GLY A 223 4.18 6.18 7.32
C GLY A 223 5.17 7.16 6.70
N HIS A 224 5.20 8.40 7.20
CA HIS A 224 6.25 9.35 6.84
C HIS A 224 7.63 8.83 7.26
N GLU A 225 8.68 9.09 6.47
CA GLU A 225 10.03 8.52 6.67
C GLU A 225 10.73 8.96 7.94
N THR A 226 10.28 10.05 8.56
CA THR A 226 10.84 10.53 9.83
C THR A 226 10.07 10.05 11.05
N VAL A 227 9.02 9.26 10.86
CA VAL A 227 8.18 8.69 11.91
C VAL A 227 8.29 7.17 11.93
N GLY A 228 8.33 6.58 13.13
CA GLY A 228 8.50 5.13 13.33
C GLY A 228 7.25 4.29 13.07
N THR A 229 6.39 4.70 12.16
CA THR A 229 5.07 4.11 11.89
C THR A 229 5.15 2.63 11.54
N TYR A 230 6.15 2.21 10.76
CA TYR A 230 6.31 0.81 10.37
C TYR A 230 6.84 -0.11 11.48
N PHE A 231 7.17 0.45 12.66
CA PHE A 231 7.43 -0.31 13.88
C PHE A 231 6.21 -0.44 14.79
N ASN A 232 5.11 0.27 14.50
CA ASN A 232 3.86 0.15 15.25
C ASN A 232 3.22 -1.23 15.00
N PRO A 233 2.94 -2.04 16.04
CA PRO A 233 2.41 -3.39 15.88
C PRO A 233 1.06 -3.46 15.15
N THR A 234 0.19 -2.46 15.34
CA THR A 234 -1.11 -2.38 14.65
C THR A 234 -0.91 -2.13 13.15
N VAL A 235 0.01 -1.22 12.77
CA VAL A 235 0.35 -0.96 11.38
C VAL A 235 0.97 -2.19 10.72
N GLN A 236 1.90 -2.87 11.41
CA GLN A 236 2.49 -4.11 10.92
C GLN A 236 1.42 -5.20 10.68
N LYS A 237 0.44 -5.31 11.59
CA LYS A 237 -0.67 -6.25 11.42
C LYS A 237 -1.58 -5.87 10.25
N ILE A 238 -1.85 -4.58 10.05
CA ILE A 238 -2.60 -4.10 8.87
C ILE A 238 -1.88 -4.48 7.58
N ILE A 239 -0.57 -4.25 7.50
CA ILE A 239 0.25 -4.60 6.33
C ILE A 239 0.27 -6.11 6.10
N LEU A 240 0.42 -6.91 7.15
CA LEU A 240 0.35 -8.38 7.07
C LEU A 240 -1.00 -8.87 6.52
N ASN A 241 -2.10 -8.34 7.05
CA ASN A 241 -3.45 -8.64 6.59
C ASN A 241 -3.64 -8.23 5.12
N ALA A 242 -3.14 -7.04 4.75
CA ALA A 242 -3.22 -6.51 3.39
C ALA A 242 -2.44 -7.39 2.39
N VAL A 243 -1.25 -7.85 2.76
CA VAL A 243 -0.46 -8.80 1.96
C VAL A 243 -1.24 -10.08 1.72
N ASN A 244 -1.82 -10.68 2.76
CA ASN A 244 -2.61 -11.90 2.63
C ASN A 244 -3.84 -11.68 1.75
N TRP A 245 -4.56 -10.57 1.92
CA TRP A 245 -5.71 -10.24 1.10
C TRP A 245 -5.33 -10.01 -0.37
N CYS A 246 -4.28 -9.22 -0.64
CA CYS A 246 -3.80 -8.98 -1.99
C CYS A 246 -3.31 -10.26 -2.68
N ALA A 247 -2.70 -11.17 -1.93
CA ALA A 247 -2.27 -12.48 -2.42
C ALA A 247 -3.40 -13.53 -2.52
N ARG A 248 -4.65 -13.17 -2.18
CA ARG A 248 -5.80 -14.10 -2.14
C ARG A 248 -5.59 -15.30 -1.22
N ARG A 249 -4.97 -15.07 -0.05
CA ARG A 249 -4.69 -16.10 0.98
C ARG A 249 -5.56 -15.94 2.23
N SER A 250 -6.55 -15.08 2.20
CA SER A 250 -7.50 -14.84 3.31
C SER A 250 -8.57 -15.89 3.40
#